data_f3b216503f1d92b62e9a01703a45411f
#
_entry.id   f3b216503f1d92b62e9a01703a45411f
#
_cell.length_a   1.000
_cell.length_b   1.000
_cell.length_c   1.000
_cell.angle_alpha   90.00
_cell.angle_beta   90.00
_cell.angle_gamma   90.00
#
_symmetry.space_group_name_H-M   'P 1'
#
loop_
_entity.id
_entity.type
_entity.pdbx_description
1 polymer ?
#
loop_
_entity_poly.entity_id
_entity_poly.type
_entity_poly.pdbx_seq_one_letter_code
_entity_poly.pdbx_strand_id
1 'polypeptide(L)'
;MYDINAVPSPFWGEDRTIKGGRDPLAIQNSSVIIYSDMVSGITNLTLHIRYNAFYCWLLTLIAKNVGNENIDSHKLQFKYLRRGELLYAYMMHFNYPDVTGSAGSTYAYNNDEGEVLNLAAGADIENKKSEKGIYWKNPLGIFGQYYMGAMMQLRLVCPPDSTHSTYRPTPDGVKLQEIYSRAIDSQCEKLFWDAIYTGEVRADVMPLLKSMALNNINEEEELDEYKHILSSPDNLGGDKLYNRVSTIKLLLSYIRSNEASTKNFVLSFLKDNLLNAVNQDCQVSREELSWMLYEMNELSHSAYEAFHFSILYKLTDDNPLSVEQLFRELKEEYEEYSSTFIPSEWDIYQLYENQANIYKDDENYGMLLCESLQLMIGIQEICDKYRDILTDAAQKGGYQRHPGFVIELLHRLLGEKPYVNDWSTVERILYDAINDHLSSSYAKSDLGQGLVHNYMLDEGFLWRLRKPEPVRTSPRLQNVLQYIRDIDLVKKEEERYIVTESGYKFLEL
;
A
#
# COMPACT_ATOMS: atom_id res chain seq x y z
N MET A 1 47.48 8.84 7.30
CA MET A 1 46.56 8.61 6.19
C MET A 1 45.99 7.23 6.43
N TYR A 2 44.76 7.14 6.94
CA TYR A 2 44.13 5.84 7.17
C TYR A 2 43.77 5.26 5.80
N ASP A 3 44.16 4.03 5.54
CA ASP A 3 43.76 3.31 4.34
C ASP A 3 42.27 2.98 4.50
N ILE A 4 41.41 3.70 3.75
CA ILE A 4 39.96 3.52 3.72
C ILE A 4 39.57 2.06 3.40
N ASN A 5 40.43 1.33 2.68
CA ASN A 5 40.20 -0.06 2.36
C ASN A 5 40.53 -1.02 3.51
N ALA A 6 41.21 -0.55 4.57
CA ALA A 6 41.61 -1.37 5.70
C ALA A 6 40.68 -1.24 6.93
N VAL A 7 39.76 -0.31 6.95
CA VAL A 7 38.78 -0.17 8.04
C VAL A 7 37.54 -1.00 7.69
N PRO A 8 37.30 -2.11 8.39
CA PRO A 8 36.06 -2.86 8.20
C PRO A 8 34.89 -1.99 8.68
N SER A 9 34.34 -1.22 7.76
CA SER A 9 33.11 -0.48 8.05
C SER A 9 31.94 -1.49 8.17
N PRO A 10 31.15 -1.46 9.24
CA PRO A 10 29.97 -2.29 9.35
C PRO A 10 28.95 -2.02 8.23
N PHE A 11 29.15 -0.95 7.46
CA PHE A 11 28.32 -0.53 6.34
C PHE A 11 28.81 -1.00 4.96
N TRP A 12 30.06 -1.50 4.85
CA TRP A 12 30.72 -1.84 3.59
C TRP A 12 30.99 -3.34 3.45
N GLY A 13 30.01 -4.18 3.69
CA GLY A 13 30.10 -5.59 3.31
C GLY A 13 30.06 -5.72 1.79
N GLU A 14 30.94 -6.52 1.19
CA GLU A 14 31.10 -6.70 -0.26
C GLU A 14 29.81 -7.08 -1.02
N ASP A 15 28.75 -7.55 -0.35
CA ASP A 15 27.49 -7.99 -0.95
C ASP A 15 26.28 -7.11 -0.64
N ARG A 16 26.46 -5.90 -0.11
CA ARG A 16 25.33 -5.03 0.18
C ARG A 16 24.94 -4.21 -1.04
N THR A 17 24.01 -4.73 -1.83
CA THR A 17 23.27 -3.93 -2.81
C THR A 17 22.57 -2.76 -2.10
N ILE A 18 22.83 -1.54 -2.55
CA ILE A 18 22.08 -0.36 -2.13
C ILE A 18 20.63 -0.61 -2.50
N LYS A 19 19.77 -0.84 -1.50
CA LYS A 19 18.35 -1.05 -1.72
C LYS A 19 17.62 0.28 -1.63
N GLY A 20 16.61 0.48 -2.50
CA GLY A 20 15.70 1.60 -2.36
C GLY A 20 15.00 1.57 -1.01
N GLY A 21 15.38 2.46 -0.10
CA GLY A 21 14.61 2.71 1.11
C GLY A 21 13.31 3.39 0.71
N ARG A 22 12.16 2.85 1.16
CA ARG A 22 10.89 3.57 1.12
C ARG A 22 10.87 4.55 2.28
N ASP A 23 10.14 5.66 2.11
CA ASP A 23 9.94 6.64 3.17
C ASP A 23 11.27 7.20 3.72
N PRO A 24 11.98 8.05 2.95
CA PRO A 24 13.30 8.55 3.31
C PRO A 24 13.28 9.48 4.53
N LEU A 25 12.15 10.07 4.86
CA LEU A 25 11.97 11.03 5.95
C LEU A 25 11.21 10.46 7.15
N ALA A 26 10.82 9.17 7.11
CA ALA A 26 10.05 8.47 8.14
C ALA A 26 8.67 9.11 8.47
N ILE A 27 8.00 9.67 7.48
CA ILE A 27 6.72 10.37 7.63
C ILE A 27 5.51 9.59 7.12
N GLN A 28 5.70 8.67 6.15
CA GLN A 28 4.59 8.00 5.44
C GLN A 28 3.75 7.08 6.33
N ASN A 29 4.28 6.64 7.47
CA ASN A 29 3.56 5.73 8.35
C ASN A 29 2.25 6.32 8.90
N SER A 30 2.14 7.64 9.06
CA SER A 30 0.90 8.33 9.44
C SER A 30 -0.22 8.12 8.43
N SER A 31 0.08 8.24 7.15
CA SER A 31 -0.86 7.94 6.05
C SER A 31 -1.23 6.45 6.00
N VAL A 32 -0.22 5.56 6.18
CA VAL A 32 -0.42 4.09 6.19
C VAL A 32 -1.43 3.68 7.26
N ILE A 33 -1.40 4.27 8.43
CA ILE A 33 -2.32 3.95 9.51
C ILE A 33 -3.73 4.40 9.19
N ILE A 34 -3.90 5.63 8.68
CA ILE A 34 -5.23 6.13 8.30
C ILE A 34 -5.89 5.18 7.30
N TYR A 35 -5.24 4.92 6.17
CA TYR A 35 -5.89 4.08 5.16
C TYR A 35 -6.00 2.60 5.60
N SER A 36 -5.10 2.10 6.43
CA SER A 36 -5.21 0.73 6.94
C SER A 36 -6.42 0.54 7.86
N ASP A 37 -6.79 1.58 8.61
CA ASP A 37 -8.01 1.59 9.42
C ASP A 37 -9.26 1.79 8.55
N MET A 38 -9.19 2.68 7.56
CA MET A 38 -10.32 3.03 6.71
C MET A 38 -10.74 1.91 5.74
N VAL A 39 -9.79 1.02 5.37
CA VAL A 39 -10.01 -0.12 4.46
C VAL A 39 -9.46 -1.42 5.04
N SER A 40 -9.77 -1.68 6.31
CA SER A 40 -9.31 -2.88 7.01
C SER A 40 -9.69 -4.17 6.26
N GLY A 41 -8.77 -5.15 6.28
CA GLY A 41 -8.96 -6.42 5.58
C GLY A 41 -8.67 -6.38 4.07
N ILE A 42 -8.23 -5.23 3.54
CA ILE A 42 -7.82 -5.08 2.15
C ILE A 42 -6.37 -4.59 2.11
N THR A 43 -5.51 -5.24 1.34
CA THR A 43 -4.09 -4.87 1.19
C THR A 43 -3.77 -4.53 -0.27
N ASN A 44 -2.60 -3.95 -0.52
CA ASN A 44 -2.18 -3.59 -1.89
C ASN A 44 -2.05 -4.81 -2.83
N LEU A 45 -1.99 -6.03 -2.31
CA LEU A 45 -1.86 -7.26 -3.09
C LEU A 45 -3.09 -8.16 -3.04
N THR A 46 -4.12 -7.80 -2.26
CA THR A 46 -5.40 -8.51 -2.25
C THR A 46 -6.31 -7.89 -3.33
N LEU A 47 -6.04 -8.21 -4.60
CA LEU A 47 -6.74 -7.59 -5.72
C LEU A 47 -8.16 -8.11 -5.95
N HIS A 48 -8.41 -9.39 -5.67
CA HIS A 48 -9.70 -10.03 -5.90
C HIS A 48 -10.27 -10.63 -4.62
N ILE A 49 -11.54 -10.35 -4.35
CA ILE A 49 -12.21 -10.81 -3.14
C ILE A 49 -12.31 -12.33 -3.08
N ARG A 50 -12.44 -13.02 -4.20
CA ARG A 50 -12.59 -14.46 -4.30
C ARG A 50 -11.39 -15.25 -3.76
N TYR A 51 -10.20 -14.63 -3.68
CA TYR A 51 -9.06 -15.23 -2.99
C TYR A 51 -9.32 -15.56 -1.53
N ASN A 52 -10.16 -14.79 -0.84
CA ASN A 52 -10.52 -15.09 0.55
C ASN A 52 -11.26 -16.44 0.66
N ALA A 53 -12.20 -16.69 -0.25
CA ALA A 53 -12.91 -17.97 -0.30
C ALA A 53 -11.97 -19.12 -0.66
N PHE A 54 -11.09 -18.92 -1.66
CA PHE A 54 -10.07 -19.90 -2.02
C PHE A 54 -9.18 -20.27 -0.82
N TYR A 55 -8.69 -19.31 -0.05
CA TYR A 55 -7.86 -19.62 1.12
C TYR A 55 -8.63 -20.30 2.24
N CYS A 56 -9.87 -19.90 2.53
CA CYS A 56 -10.71 -20.60 3.50
C CYS A 56 -10.91 -22.07 3.09
N TRP A 57 -11.19 -22.31 1.80
CA TRP A 57 -11.35 -23.63 1.23
C TRP A 57 -10.03 -24.43 1.27
N LEU A 58 -8.90 -23.85 0.88
CA LEU A 58 -7.60 -24.51 0.85
C LEU A 58 -7.13 -24.89 2.27
N LEU A 59 -7.31 -24.00 3.26
CA LEU A 59 -7.01 -24.29 4.66
C LEU A 59 -7.83 -25.47 5.18
N THR A 60 -9.12 -25.53 4.83
CA THR A 60 -10.02 -26.64 5.18
C THR A 60 -9.59 -27.94 4.51
N LEU A 61 -9.27 -27.89 3.21
CA LEU A 61 -8.80 -29.05 2.45
C LEU A 61 -7.50 -29.64 3.05
N ILE A 62 -6.54 -28.79 3.40
CA ILE A 62 -5.30 -29.20 4.02
C ILE A 62 -5.58 -29.82 5.41
N ALA A 63 -6.36 -29.15 6.26
CA ALA A 63 -6.68 -29.66 7.59
C ALA A 63 -7.39 -31.03 7.57
N LYS A 64 -8.29 -31.25 6.60
CA LYS A 64 -8.97 -32.52 6.36
C LYS A 64 -8.00 -33.69 6.09
N ASN A 65 -6.88 -33.41 5.41
CA ASN A 65 -5.96 -34.41 4.94
C ASN A 65 -4.72 -34.61 5.83
N VAL A 66 -4.25 -33.56 6.53
CA VAL A 66 -3.01 -33.63 7.34
C VAL A 66 -3.26 -33.43 8.84
N GLY A 67 -4.48 -33.07 9.23
CA GLY A 67 -4.81 -32.67 10.62
C GLY A 67 -4.33 -31.27 10.97
N ASN A 68 -4.57 -30.84 12.22
CA ASN A 68 -4.29 -29.49 12.70
C ASN A 68 -3.79 -29.41 14.16
N GLU A 69 -3.47 -30.56 14.78
CA GLU A 69 -3.21 -30.63 16.23
C GLU A 69 -1.73 -30.67 16.60
N ASN A 70 -0.82 -31.03 15.69
CA ASN A 70 0.60 -31.20 16.01
C ASN A 70 1.50 -30.24 15.21
N ILE A 71 2.76 -30.12 15.63
CA ILE A 71 3.75 -29.22 15.02
C ILE A 71 4.08 -29.57 13.57
N ASP A 72 3.99 -30.83 13.19
CA ASP A 72 4.24 -31.26 11.82
C ASP A 72 3.08 -30.84 10.89
N SER A 73 1.84 -30.77 11.41
CA SER A 73 0.70 -30.20 10.69
C SER A 73 0.94 -28.76 10.27
N HIS A 74 1.59 -27.94 11.12
CA HIS A 74 1.95 -26.55 10.79
C HIS A 74 2.91 -26.48 9.59
N LYS A 75 3.98 -27.27 9.60
CA LYS A 75 4.94 -27.30 8.48
C LYS A 75 4.29 -27.79 7.18
N LEU A 76 3.46 -28.83 7.28
CA LEU A 76 2.74 -29.38 6.13
C LEU A 76 1.71 -28.39 5.59
N GLN A 77 1.03 -27.62 6.47
CA GLN A 77 0.10 -26.58 6.04
C GLN A 77 0.78 -25.58 5.12
N PHE A 78 1.94 -25.03 5.51
CA PHE A 78 2.63 -24.06 4.67
C PHE A 78 3.20 -24.67 3.39
N LYS A 79 3.68 -25.90 3.44
CA LYS A 79 4.11 -26.61 2.24
C LYS A 79 2.97 -26.73 1.22
N TYR A 80 1.81 -27.20 1.66
CA TYR A 80 0.67 -27.40 0.76
C TYR A 80 -0.02 -26.07 0.38
N LEU A 81 -0.05 -25.07 1.27
CA LEU A 81 -0.48 -23.71 0.91
C LEU A 81 0.34 -23.17 -0.25
N ARG A 82 1.67 -23.22 -0.17
CA ARG A 82 2.55 -22.74 -1.23
C ARG A 82 2.36 -23.46 -2.55
N ARG A 83 2.21 -24.79 -2.51
CA ARG A 83 1.92 -25.58 -3.71
C ARG A 83 0.54 -25.26 -4.27
N GLY A 84 -0.45 -25.01 -3.42
CA GLY A 84 -1.79 -24.58 -3.80
C GLY A 84 -1.81 -23.20 -4.45
N GLU A 85 -1.07 -22.23 -3.90
CA GLU A 85 -0.91 -20.89 -4.50
C GLU A 85 -0.30 -21.00 -5.91
N LEU A 86 0.74 -21.81 -6.07
CA LEU A 86 1.39 -21.97 -7.38
C LEU A 86 0.49 -22.73 -8.37
N LEU A 87 -0.21 -23.77 -7.93
CA LEU A 87 -1.20 -24.46 -8.76
C LEU A 87 -2.31 -23.51 -9.23
N TYR A 88 -2.78 -22.66 -8.31
CA TYR A 88 -3.79 -21.65 -8.63
C TYR A 88 -3.25 -20.62 -9.66
N ALA A 89 -1.99 -20.21 -9.53
CA ALA A 89 -1.34 -19.35 -10.51
C ALA A 89 -1.25 -19.98 -11.91
N TYR A 90 -0.89 -21.26 -12.00
CA TYR A 90 -0.93 -22.01 -13.26
C TYR A 90 -2.35 -22.10 -13.83
N MET A 91 -3.34 -22.42 -12.99
CA MET A 91 -4.74 -22.48 -13.42
C MET A 91 -5.21 -21.15 -14.01
N MET A 92 -4.91 -20.03 -13.33
CA MET A 92 -5.22 -18.69 -13.85
C MET A 92 -4.50 -18.40 -15.16
N HIS A 93 -3.19 -18.67 -15.23
CA HIS A 93 -2.38 -18.44 -16.42
C HIS A 93 -2.91 -19.20 -17.66
N PHE A 94 -3.26 -20.46 -17.50
CA PHE A 94 -3.74 -21.30 -18.61
C PHE A 94 -5.15 -20.97 -19.07
N ASN A 95 -6.04 -20.55 -18.14
CA ASN A 95 -7.45 -20.32 -18.47
C ASN A 95 -7.79 -18.83 -18.68
N TYR A 96 -7.09 -17.92 -17.98
CA TYR A 96 -7.41 -16.50 -17.94
C TYR A 96 -6.15 -15.63 -17.90
N PRO A 97 -5.30 -15.66 -18.95
CA PRO A 97 -3.99 -14.98 -18.96
C PRO A 97 -4.11 -13.45 -18.81
N ASP A 98 -5.24 -12.87 -19.19
CA ASP A 98 -5.49 -11.42 -19.11
C ASP A 98 -5.95 -10.97 -17.72
N VAL A 99 -6.29 -11.89 -16.81
CA VAL A 99 -6.71 -11.57 -15.44
C VAL A 99 -5.47 -11.39 -14.57
N THR A 100 -5.25 -10.17 -14.13
CA THR A 100 -4.14 -9.81 -13.24
C THR A 100 -4.45 -10.12 -11.78
N GLY A 101 -3.42 -10.11 -10.91
CA GLY A 101 -3.59 -10.28 -9.46
C GLY A 101 -3.47 -11.72 -8.96
N SER A 102 -3.15 -12.66 -9.83
CA SER A 102 -2.82 -14.02 -9.42
C SER A 102 -1.42 -14.08 -8.81
N ALA A 103 -1.34 -14.54 -7.59
CA ALA A 103 -0.11 -14.73 -6.84
C ALA A 103 0.78 -15.82 -7.49
N GLY A 104 2.00 -15.46 -7.90
CA GLY A 104 2.90 -16.39 -8.57
C GLY A 104 2.78 -16.44 -10.09
N SER A 105 1.97 -15.56 -10.70
CA SER A 105 1.75 -15.49 -12.16
C SER A 105 3.05 -15.39 -12.97
N THR A 106 4.01 -14.57 -12.53
CA THR A 106 5.32 -14.47 -13.20
C THR A 106 6.08 -15.79 -13.23
N TYR A 107 6.05 -16.56 -12.14
CA TYR A 107 6.68 -17.89 -12.11
C TYR A 107 5.95 -18.85 -13.01
N ALA A 108 4.62 -18.87 -12.97
CA ALA A 108 3.78 -19.72 -13.81
C ALA A 108 4.04 -19.44 -15.29
N TYR A 109 4.05 -18.16 -15.70
CA TYR A 109 4.35 -17.76 -17.07
C TYR A 109 5.73 -18.20 -17.56
N ASN A 110 6.76 -18.09 -16.71
CA ASN A 110 8.13 -18.43 -17.08
C ASN A 110 8.42 -19.93 -17.01
N ASN A 111 7.51 -20.76 -16.52
CA ASN A 111 7.70 -22.20 -16.31
C ASN A 111 6.48 -23.03 -16.74
N ASP A 112 5.75 -22.60 -17.75
CA ASP A 112 4.56 -23.28 -18.29
C ASP A 112 4.85 -24.35 -19.35
N GLU A 113 6.13 -24.54 -19.67
CA GLU A 113 6.55 -25.51 -20.69
C GLU A 113 6.47 -26.97 -20.17
N GLY A 114 5.96 -27.83 -21.04
CA GLY A 114 5.89 -29.29 -20.81
C GLY A 114 4.52 -29.81 -20.45
N GLU A 115 4.38 -31.13 -20.51
CA GLU A 115 3.11 -31.82 -20.17
C GLU A 115 2.86 -31.91 -18.66
N VAL A 116 3.92 -31.81 -17.85
CA VAL A 116 3.88 -31.90 -16.38
C VAL A 116 4.50 -30.66 -15.77
N LEU A 117 3.71 -29.96 -14.96
CA LEU A 117 4.11 -28.77 -14.20
C LEU A 117 4.59 -29.21 -12.80
N ASN A 118 5.81 -28.86 -12.45
CA ASN A 118 6.41 -29.25 -11.17
C ASN A 118 6.15 -28.18 -10.10
N LEU A 119 5.11 -28.39 -9.28
CA LEU A 119 4.74 -27.49 -8.19
C LEU A 119 5.78 -27.52 -7.07
N ALA A 120 6.34 -28.68 -6.73
CA ALA A 120 7.32 -28.82 -5.66
C ALA A 120 8.60 -28.01 -5.97
N ALA A 121 9.07 -28.05 -7.22
CA ALA A 121 10.24 -27.26 -7.63
C ALA A 121 10.06 -25.76 -7.42
N GLY A 122 8.87 -25.22 -7.75
CA GLY A 122 8.59 -23.79 -7.67
C GLY A 122 8.04 -23.30 -6.32
N ALA A 123 7.47 -24.19 -5.52
CA ALA A 123 6.79 -23.81 -4.28
C ALA A 123 7.56 -24.18 -3.01
N ASP A 124 8.28 -25.32 -2.97
CA ASP A 124 8.93 -25.78 -1.76
C ASP A 124 10.14 -24.87 -1.43
N ILE A 125 10.19 -24.36 -0.21
CA ILE A 125 11.14 -23.31 0.19
C ILE A 125 12.60 -23.76 0.13
N GLU A 126 12.84 -25.04 0.21
CA GLU A 126 14.15 -25.66 0.09
C GLU A 126 14.80 -25.37 -1.29
N ASN A 127 13.97 -25.17 -2.31
CA ASN A 127 14.39 -24.93 -3.69
C ASN A 127 14.70 -23.45 -4.01
N LYS A 128 14.70 -22.54 -3.03
CA LYS A 128 14.91 -21.11 -3.28
C LYS A 128 16.26 -20.76 -3.93
N LYS A 129 17.25 -21.63 -3.84
CA LYS A 129 18.58 -21.49 -4.48
C LYS A 129 18.71 -22.26 -5.79
N SER A 130 17.65 -22.90 -6.26
CA SER A 130 17.66 -23.58 -7.55
C SER A 130 17.77 -22.58 -8.70
N GLU A 131 18.18 -23.04 -9.88
CA GLU A 131 18.34 -22.20 -11.08
C GLU A 131 17.05 -21.46 -11.47
N LYS A 132 15.91 -22.13 -11.39
CA LYS A 132 14.58 -21.55 -11.66
C LYS A 132 14.03 -20.73 -10.49
N GLY A 133 14.63 -20.83 -9.29
CA GLY A 133 14.15 -20.19 -8.08
C GLY A 133 12.79 -20.74 -7.60
N ILE A 134 12.09 -19.94 -6.80
CA ILE A 134 10.75 -20.23 -6.29
C ILE A 134 9.82 -19.06 -6.57
N TYR A 135 8.50 -19.33 -6.68
CA TYR A 135 7.49 -18.33 -7.01
C TYR A 135 7.42 -17.19 -5.98
N TRP A 136 7.74 -17.47 -4.70
CA TRP A 136 7.68 -16.48 -3.63
C TRP A 136 8.73 -16.72 -2.55
N LYS A 137 9.46 -15.67 -2.13
CA LYS A 137 10.61 -15.80 -1.21
C LYS A 137 10.22 -15.96 0.27
N ASN A 138 9.02 -15.50 0.68
CA ASN A 138 8.56 -15.66 2.05
C ASN A 138 8.23 -17.14 2.32
N PRO A 139 8.73 -17.75 3.42
CA PRO A 139 8.46 -19.15 3.75
C PRO A 139 6.98 -19.50 3.91
N LEU A 140 6.17 -18.52 4.35
CA LEU A 140 4.74 -18.66 4.56
C LEU A 140 3.90 -18.44 3.30
N GLY A 141 4.55 -18.28 2.13
CA GLY A 141 3.87 -17.95 0.88
C GLY A 141 3.30 -16.56 0.85
N ILE A 142 2.41 -16.31 -0.08
CA ILE A 142 1.66 -15.05 -0.19
C ILE A 142 0.57 -14.97 0.87
N PHE A 143 -0.05 -16.11 1.21
CA PHE A 143 -0.98 -16.18 2.34
C PHE A 143 -0.39 -15.55 3.60
N GLY A 144 0.78 -16.04 4.04
CA GLY A 144 1.41 -15.57 5.26
C GLY A 144 1.88 -14.11 5.21
N GLN A 145 2.23 -13.61 4.03
CA GLN A 145 2.74 -12.26 3.88
C GLN A 145 1.64 -11.20 3.74
N TYR A 146 0.53 -11.49 3.04
CA TYR A 146 -0.45 -10.47 2.67
C TYR A 146 -1.89 -10.83 3.01
N TYR A 147 -2.28 -12.11 2.92
CA TYR A 147 -3.68 -12.51 3.12
C TYR A 147 -4.02 -12.81 4.57
N MET A 148 -3.12 -13.44 5.31
CA MET A 148 -3.36 -13.87 6.68
C MET A 148 -3.88 -12.73 7.57
N GLY A 149 -3.16 -11.62 7.64
CA GLY A 149 -3.55 -10.45 8.42
C GLY A 149 -4.86 -9.81 7.94
N ALA A 150 -5.02 -9.70 6.61
CA ALA A 150 -6.24 -9.17 6.00
C ALA A 150 -7.46 -10.05 6.33
N MET A 151 -7.35 -11.37 6.19
CA MET A 151 -8.43 -12.32 6.49
C MET A 151 -8.77 -12.38 7.98
N MET A 152 -7.80 -12.15 8.87
CA MET A 152 -8.07 -12.00 10.31
C MET A 152 -8.87 -10.72 10.59
N GLN A 153 -8.58 -9.61 9.91
CA GLN A 153 -9.36 -8.38 10.01
C GLN A 153 -10.79 -8.55 9.43
N LEU A 154 -10.95 -9.35 8.37
CA LEU A 154 -12.25 -9.75 7.81
C LEU A 154 -12.97 -10.82 8.65
N ARG A 155 -12.39 -11.30 9.76
CA ARG A 155 -12.92 -12.37 10.62
C ARG A 155 -13.08 -13.72 9.91
N LEU A 156 -12.32 -13.97 8.86
CA LEU A 156 -12.41 -15.21 8.07
C LEU A 156 -11.46 -16.30 8.56
N VAL A 157 -10.34 -15.94 9.16
CA VAL A 157 -9.29 -16.87 9.59
C VAL A 157 -8.85 -16.55 11.02
N CYS A 158 -8.59 -17.58 11.83
CA CYS A 158 -7.96 -17.48 13.13
C CYS A 158 -6.56 -18.10 13.12
N PRO A 159 -5.63 -17.54 13.93
CA PRO A 159 -4.27 -18.05 14.04
C PRO A 159 -4.22 -19.36 14.83
N PRO A 160 -3.06 -20.04 14.84
CA PRO A 160 -2.79 -21.15 15.77
C PRO A 160 -3.04 -20.75 17.23
N ASP A 161 -3.48 -21.69 18.03
CA ASP A 161 -3.71 -21.54 19.46
C ASP A 161 -3.17 -22.73 20.26
N SER A 162 -3.53 -22.85 21.54
CA SER A 162 -3.07 -23.94 22.42
C SER A 162 -3.55 -25.32 22.00
N THR A 163 -4.60 -25.42 21.20
CA THR A 163 -5.21 -26.67 20.75
C THR A 163 -4.95 -27.00 19.30
N HIS A 164 -4.66 -25.99 18.49
CA HIS A 164 -4.47 -26.12 17.05
C HIS A 164 -3.18 -25.43 16.62
N SER A 165 -2.29 -26.16 15.98
CA SER A 165 -1.00 -25.67 15.51
C SER A 165 -1.08 -24.98 14.12
N THR A 166 -2.25 -24.95 13.49
CA THR A 166 -2.45 -24.46 12.13
C THR A 166 -3.42 -23.26 12.08
N TYR A 167 -3.31 -22.47 11.03
CA TYR A 167 -4.34 -21.47 10.67
C TYR A 167 -5.59 -22.21 10.20
N ARG A 168 -6.75 -21.69 10.54
CA ARG A 168 -8.04 -22.30 10.20
C ARG A 168 -9.13 -21.24 9.98
N PRO A 169 -10.16 -21.55 9.17
CA PRO A 169 -11.32 -20.68 9.04
C PRO A 169 -12.07 -20.50 10.36
N THR A 170 -12.56 -19.30 10.59
CA THR A 170 -13.57 -18.99 11.62
C THR A 170 -14.94 -19.53 11.19
N PRO A 171 -16.01 -19.42 12.00
CA PRO A 171 -17.36 -19.75 11.55
C PRO A 171 -17.78 -19.04 10.25
N ASP A 172 -17.44 -17.74 10.10
CA ASP A 172 -17.72 -16.98 8.86
C ASP A 172 -16.86 -17.51 7.69
N GLY A 173 -15.60 -17.84 7.96
CA GLY A 173 -14.72 -18.48 6.95
C GLY A 173 -15.17 -19.87 6.56
N VAL A 174 -15.74 -20.65 7.49
CA VAL A 174 -16.35 -21.98 7.20
C VAL A 174 -17.57 -21.79 6.29
N LYS A 175 -18.45 -20.85 6.60
CA LYS A 175 -19.59 -20.53 5.74
C LYS A 175 -19.15 -20.18 4.33
N LEU A 176 -18.17 -19.27 4.21
CA LEU A 176 -17.62 -18.83 2.93
C LEU A 176 -17.02 -20.00 2.12
N GLN A 177 -16.22 -20.87 2.76
CA GLN A 177 -15.64 -22.04 2.08
C GLN A 177 -16.69 -23.07 1.62
N GLU A 178 -17.79 -23.24 2.38
CA GLU A 178 -18.88 -24.12 2.00
C GLU A 178 -19.62 -23.60 0.75
N ILE A 179 -19.89 -22.29 0.70
CA ILE A 179 -20.46 -21.62 -0.47
C ILE A 179 -19.53 -21.77 -1.67
N TYR A 180 -18.25 -21.46 -1.51
CA TYR A 180 -17.24 -21.62 -2.57
C TYR A 180 -17.15 -23.07 -3.05
N SER A 181 -17.18 -24.05 -2.13
CA SER A 181 -17.13 -25.47 -2.47
C SER A 181 -18.32 -25.92 -3.32
N ARG A 182 -19.49 -25.29 -3.15
CA ARG A 182 -20.66 -25.54 -4.00
C ARG A 182 -20.58 -24.83 -5.35
N ALA A 183 -19.92 -23.68 -5.41
CA ALA A 183 -19.76 -22.88 -6.63
C ALA A 183 -18.70 -23.42 -7.60
N ILE A 184 -17.81 -24.31 -7.14
CA ILE A 184 -16.78 -24.93 -7.99
C ILE A 184 -17.19 -26.36 -8.41
N ASP A 185 -16.59 -26.85 -9.52
CA ASP A 185 -16.87 -28.21 -9.99
C ASP A 185 -16.46 -29.26 -8.95
N SER A 186 -17.29 -30.25 -8.73
CA SER A 186 -17.12 -31.29 -7.70
C SER A 186 -15.80 -32.07 -7.79
N GLN A 187 -15.20 -32.16 -8.98
CA GLN A 187 -13.90 -32.79 -9.20
C GLN A 187 -12.70 -31.95 -8.72
N CYS A 188 -12.88 -30.63 -8.53
CA CYS A 188 -11.78 -29.71 -8.18
C CYS A 188 -11.08 -30.12 -6.89
N GLU A 189 -11.82 -30.50 -5.84
CA GLU A 189 -11.24 -30.87 -4.55
C GLU A 189 -10.22 -32.00 -4.68
N LYS A 190 -10.59 -33.06 -5.41
CA LYS A 190 -9.72 -34.22 -5.61
C LYS A 190 -8.52 -33.88 -6.50
N LEU A 191 -8.76 -33.24 -7.64
CA LEU A 191 -7.69 -32.87 -8.59
C LEU A 191 -6.67 -31.94 -7.94
N PHE A 192 -7.17 -30.97 -7.17
CA PHE A 192 -6.33 -29.98 -6.49
C PHE A 192 -5.50 -30.66 -5.38
N TRP A 193 -6.13 -31.50 -4.55
CA TRP A 193 -5.41 -32.23 -3.49
C TRP A 193 -4.35 -33.17 -4.06
N ASP A 194 -4.67 -33.97 -5.06
CA ASP A 194 -3.74 -34.89 -5.70
C ASP A 194 -2.50 -34.14 -6.24
N ALA A 195 -2.71 -32.98 -6.88
CA ALA A 195 -1.64 -32.17 -7.41
C ALA A 195 -0.73 -31.55 -6.32
N ILE A 196 -1.30 -30.97 -5.26
CA ILE A 196 -0.48 -30.34 -4.21
C ILE A 196 0.20 -31.40 -3.33
N TYR A 197 -0.40 -32.58 -3.15
CA TYR A 197 0.18 -33.69 -2.40
C TYR A 197 1.39 -34.28 -3.13
N THR A 198 1.25 -34.61 -4.40
CA THR A 198 2.34 -35.15 -5.22
C THR A 198 3.41 -34.09 -5.51
N GLY A 199 3.03 -32.83 -5.63
CA GLY A 199 3.89 -31.72 -6.03
C GLY A 199 4.07 -31.58 -7.53
N GLU A 200 3.26 -32.29 -8.32
CA GLU A 200 3.25 -32.28 -9.78
C GLU A 200 1.82 -32.33 -10.30
N VAL A 201 1.58 -31.73 -11.46
CA VAL A 201 0.28 -31.74 -12.13
C VAL A 201 0.44 -31.73 -13.64
N ARG A 202 -0.39 -32.47 -14.37
CA ARG A 202 -0.42 -32.40 -15.82
C ARG A 202 -1.08 -31.08 -16.27
N ALA A 203 -0.55 -30.47 -17.32
CA ALA A 203 -1.08 -29.21 -17.88
C ALA A 203 -2.54 -29.35 -18.37
N ASP A 204 -2.95 -30.55 -18.84
CA ASP A 204 -4.33 -30.83 -19.27
C ASP A 204 -5.37 -30.85 -18.12
N VAL A 205 -4.93 -30.78 -16.86
CA VAL A 205 -5.81 -30.62 -15.69
C VAL A 205 -6.26 -29.16 -15.51
N MET A 206 -5.49 -28.20 -16.02
CA MET A 206 -5.78 -26.75 -15.79
C MET A 206 -7.20 -26.33 -16.24
N PRO A 207 -7.71 -26.75 -17.42
CA PRO A 207 -9.09 -26.44 -17.82
C PRO A 207 -10.17 -27.02 -16.89
N LEU A 208 -9.87 -28.11 -16.18
CA LEU A 208 -10.82 -28.75 -15.27
C LEU A 208 -10.98 -27.96 -13.95
N LEU A 209 -10.02 -27.08 -13.64
CA LEU A 209 -10.03 -26.24 -12.44
C LEU A 209 -10.60 -24.83 -12.71
N LYS A 210 -11.03 -24.51 -13.93
CA LYS A 210 -11.45 -23.18 -14.36
C LYS A 210 -12.58 -22.55 -13.52
N SER A 211 -13.46 -23.38 -12.92
CA SER A 211 -14.54 -22.89 -12.06
C SER A 211 -14.03 -22.20 -10.78
N MET A 212 -12.78 -22.46 -10.39
CA MET A 212 -12.11 -21.84 -9.25
C MET A 212 -11.61 -20.42 -9.53
N ALA A 213 -11.62 -19.94 -10.77
CA ALA A 213 -10.96 -18.70 -11.19
C ALA A 213 -11.47 -17.44 -10.46
N LEU A 214 -10.59 -16.45 -10.29
CA LEU A 214 -10.86 -15.19 -9.55
C LEU A 214 -12.05 -14.41 -10.10
N ASN A 215 -12.25 -14.43 -11.40
CA ASN A 215 -13.28 -13.70 -12.13
C ASN A 215 -14.56 -14.53 -12.39
N ASN A 216 -14.68 -15.71 -11.80
CA ASN A 216 -15.81 -16.63 -12.04
C ASN A 216 -16.77 -16.66 -10.84
N ILE A 217 -17.23 -15.48 -10.37
CA ILE A 217 -18.26 -15.36 -9.34
C ILE A 217 -19.61 -15.24 -10.02
N ASN A 218 -20.32 -16.36 -10.19
CA ASN A 218 -21.57 -16.41 -10.93
C ASN A 218 -22.78 -16.74 -10.04
N GLU A 219 -22.55 -17.32 -8.87
CA GLU A 219 -23.61 -17.73 -7.96
C GLU A 219 -24.05 -16.57 -7.07
N GLU A 220 -25.36 -16.31 -7.00
CA GLU A 220 -25.93 -15.22 -6.18
C GLU A 220 -25.57 -15.39 -4.68
N GLU A 221 -25.58 -16.64 -4.19
CA GLU A 221 -25.20 -16.94 -2.81
C GLU A 221 -23.74 -16.55 -2.51
N GLU A 222 -22.81 -16.74 -3.46
CA GLU A 222 -21.41 -16.34 -3.33
C GLU A 222 -21.27 -14.82 -3.32
N LEU A 223 -21.98 -14.12 -4.21
CA LEU A 223 -22.01 -12.66 -4.26
C LEU A 223 -22.56 -12.04 -2.96
N ASP A 224 -23.64 -12.60 -2.43
CA ASP A 224 -24.29 -12.08 -1.21
C ASP A 224 -23.43 -12.33 0.03
N GLU A 225 -22.69 -13.43 0.10
CA GLU A 225 -21.76 -13.67 1.18
C GLU A 225 -20.60 -12.67 1.17
N TYR A 226 -20.05 -12.32 0.01
CA TYR A 226 -19.02 -11.28 -0.07
C TYR A 226 -19.56 -9.90 0.32
N LYS A 227 -20.80 -9.55 -0.08
CA LYS A 227 -21.45 -8.31 0.37
C LYS A 227 -21.62 -8.29 1.89
N HIS A 228 -22.03 -9.42 2.46
CA HIS A 228 -22.13 -9.58 3.92
C HIS A 228 -20.78 -9.40 4.62
N ILE A 229 -19.71 -10.02 4.13
CA ILE A 229 -18.35 -9.87 4.68
C ILE A 229 -17.89 -8.41 4.62
N LEU A 230 -18.09 -7.72 3.49
CA LEU A 230 -17.67 -6.32 3.36
C LEU A 230 -18.53 -5.36 4.18
N SER A 231 -19.81 -5.66 4.44
CA SER A 231 -20.70 -4.87 5.29
C SER A 231 -20.60 -5.22 6.78
N SER A 232 -19.94 -6.32 7.13
CA SER A 232 -19.75 -6.73 8.51
C SER A 232 -18.81 -5.79 9.26
N PRO A 233 -18.99 -5.64 10.60
CA PRO A 233 -18.11 -4.82 11.43
C PRO A 233 -16.66 -5.25 11.32
N ASP A 234 -15.75 -4.28 11.33
CA ASP A 234 -14.30 -4.53 11.34
C ASP A 234 -13.84 -5.18 12.66
N ASN A 235 -12.72 -5.91 12.61
CA ASN A 235 -12.11 -6.50 13.80
C ASN A 235 -11.17 -5.52 14.54
N LEU A 236 -11.34 -4.22 14.35
CA LEU A 236 -10.53 -3.18 14.97
C LEU A 236 -11.11 -2.71 16.33
N GLY A 237 -12.43 -2.84 16.52
CA GLY A 237 -13.13 -2.43 17.72
C GLY A 237 -13.36 -0.92 17.82
N GLY A 238 -14.13 -0.52 18.84
CA GLY A 238 -14.43 0.89 19.14
C GLY A 238 -15.09 1.63 17.98
N ASP A 239 -14.71 2.87 17.79
CA ASP A 239 -15.25 3.76 16.76
C ASP A 239 -14.88 3.35 15.31
N LYS A 240 -13.97 2.39 15.14
CA LYS A 240 -13.46 1.92 13.85
C LYS A 240 -14.24 0.76 13.23
N LEU A 241 -15.28 0.26 13.93
CA LEU A 241 -16.03 -0.95 13.56
C LEU A 241 -16.59 -0.93 12.13
N TYR A 242 -16.95 0.23 11.62
CA TYR A 242 -17.60 0.38 10.31
C TYR A 242 -16.81 1.20 9.30
N ASN A 243 -15.54 1.49 9.55
CA ASN A 243 -14.72 2.32 8.67
C ASN A 243 -14.69 1.81 7.23
N ARG A 244 -14.49 0.50 7.01
CA ARG A 244 -14.49 -0.12 5.67
C ARG A 244 -15.84 0.06 4.98
N VAL A 245 -16.92 -0.24 5.67
CA VAL A 245 -18.30 -0.11 5.13
C VAL A 245 -18.57 1.34 4.74
N SER A 246 -18.25 2.28 5.63
CA SER A 246 -18.41 3.72 5.38
C SER A 246 -17.57 4.17 4.19
N THR A 247 -16.32 3.71 4.07
CA THR A 247 -15.48 4.00 2.91
C THR A 247 -16.10 3.48 1.61
N ILE A 248 -16.62 2.23 1.60
CA ILE A 248 -17.30 1.69 0.42
C ILE A 248 -18.53 2.54 0.06
N LYS A 249 -19.33 2.94 1.06
CA LYS A 249 -20.51 3.81 0.83
C LYS A 249 -20.11 5.19 0.31
N LEU A 250 -19.02 5.78 0.82
CA LEU A 250 -18.48 7.05 0.29
C LEU A 250 -18.10 6.91 -1.18
N LEU A 251 -17.38 5.83 -1.55
CA LEU A 251 -16.99 5.58 -2.95
C LEU A 251 -18.22 5.39 -3.85
N LEU A 252 -19.21 4.60 -3.42
CA LEU A 252 -20.46 4.40 -4.17
C LEU A 252 -21.24 5.71 -4.33
N SER A 253 -21.31 6.52 -3.27
CA SER A 253 -21.98 7.83 -3.31
C SER A 253 -21.25 8.80 -4.24
N TYR A 254 -19.92 8.80 -4.22
CA TYR A 254 -19.10 9.60 -5.13
C TYR A 254 -19.33 9.19 -6.59
N ILE A 255 -19.31 7.89 -6.90
CA ILE A 255 -19.58 7.37 -8.26
C ILE A 255 -20.98 7.75 -8.72
N ARG A 256 -21.99 7.68 -7.84
CA ARG A 256 -23.37 8.04 -8.14
C ARG A 256 -23.57 9.51 -8.46
N SER A 257 -22.87 10.39 -7.73
CA SER A 257 -23.08 11.85 -7.80
C SER A 257 -22.19 12.53 -8.84
N ASN A 258 -21.17 11.85 -9.34
CA ASN A 258 -20.20 12.38 -10.28
C ASN A 258 -20.14 11.49 -11.52
N GLU A 259 -19.82 12.06 -12.67
CA GLU A 259 -19.42 11.28 -13.84
C GLU A 259 -18.01 10.72 -13.64
N ALA A 260 -17.89 9.75 -12.72
CA ALA A 260 -16.61 9.27 -12.19
C ALA A 260 -15.77 8.57 -13.28
N SER A 261 -14.78 9.28 -13.83
CA SER A 261 -13.79 8.72 -14.76
C SER A 261 -12.96 7.62 -14.09
N THR A 262 -12.62 6.57 -14.84
CA THR A 262 -11.70 5.54 -14.35
C THR A 262 -10.26 6.03 -14.30
N LYS A 263 -9.92 7.07 -15.08
CA LYS A 263 -8.60 7.69 -15.08
C LYS A 263 -8.44 8.56 -13.84
N ASN A 264 -7.39 8.32 -13.08
CA ASN A 264 -7.06 9.05 -11.85
C ASN A 264 -8.19 9.05 -10.79
N PHE A 265 -9.12 8.08 -10.83
CA PHE A 265 -10.30 8.02 -9.97
C PHE A 265 -9.98 8.28 -8.48
N VAL A 266 -8.96 7.59 -7.95
CA VAL A 266 -8.60 7.68 -6.53
C VAL A 266 -8.15 9.11 -6.17
N LEU A 267 -7.32 9.73 -7.01
CA LEU A 267 -6.87 11.10 -6.79
C LEU A 267 -8.02 12.11 -6.86
N SER A 268 -8.93 11.94 -7.83
CA SER A 268 -10.13 12.77 -7.95
C SER A 268 -11.04 12.63 -6.74
N PHE A 269 -11.30 11.41 -6.28
CA PHE A 269 -12.09 11.16 -5.07
C PHE A 269 -11.49 11.84 -3.83
N LEU A 270 -10.16 11.71 -3.61
CA LEU A 270 -9.49 12.28 -2.44
C LEU A 270 -9.49 13.81 -2.50
N LYS A 271 -9.21 14.38 -3.67
CA LYS A 271 -9.28 15.83 -3.93
C LYS A 271 -10.68 16.37 -3.63
N ASP A 272 -11.69 15.77 -4.24
CA ASP A 272 -13.07 16.25 -4.09
C ASP A 272 -13.57 16.07 -2.65
N ASN A 273 -13.16 15.00 -1.95
CA ASN A 273 -13.49 14.79 -0.53
C ASN A 273 -12.89 15.90 0.35
N LEU A 274 -11.62 16.26 0.15
CA LEU A 274 -10.98 17.34 0.89
C LEU A 274 -11.68 18.68 0.62
N LEU A 275 -11.87 19.05 -0.66
CA LEU A 275 -12.49 20.30 -1.04
C LEU A 275 -13.94 20.39 -0.53
N ASN A 276 -14.70 19.30 -0.61
CA ASN A 276 -16.06 19.22 -0.09
C ASN A 276 -16.11 19.40 1.43
N ALA A 277 -15.20 18.77 2.16
CA ALA A 277 -15.12 18.93 3.61
C ALA A 277 -14.79 20.38 4.01
N VAL A 278 -13.85 21.01 3.32
CA VAL A 278 -13.52 22.44 3.56
C VAL A 278 -14.69 23.35 3.21
N ASN A 279 -15.39 23.11 2.11
CA ASN A 279 -16.56 23.90 1.68
C ASN A 279 -17.76 23.77 2.64
N GLN A 280 -17.86 22.68 3.38
CA GLN A 280 -18.86 22.45 4.41
C GLN A 280 -18.36 22.78 5.83
N ASP A 281 -17.32 23.60 5.96
CA ASP A 281 -16.69 23.95 7.23
C ASP A 281 -16.35 22.72 8.11
N CYS A 282 -15.93 21.63 7.49
CA CYS A 282 -15.67 20.32 8.09
C CYS A 282 -16.85 19.69 8.87
N GLN A 283 -18.08 20.12 8.57
CA GLN A 283 -19.32 19.53 9.09
C GLN A 283 -19.75 18.34 8.24
N VAL A 284 -18.88 17.34 8.15
CA VAL A 284 -19.03 16.10 7.38
C VAL A 284 -18.85 14.89 8.29
N SER A 285 -19.02 13.67 7.76
CA SER A 285 -18.82 12.45 8.53
C SER A 285 -17.37 12.32 9.02
N ARG A 286 -17.17 11.52 10.06
CA ARG A 286 -15.83 11.22 10.59
C ARG A 286 -14.97 10.54 9.52
N GLU A 287 -15.57 9.69 8.70
CA GLU A 287 -14.90 8.95 7.65
C GLU A 287 -14.43 9.90 6.53
N GLU A 288 -15.24 10.89 6.16
CA GLU A 288 -14.82 11.97 5.24
C GLU A 288 -13.67 12.78 5.83
N LEU A 289 -13.71 13.13 7.13
CA LEU A 289 -12.60 13.79 7.82
C LEU A 289 -11.34 12.91 7.86
N SER A 290 -11.47 11.60 8.02
CA SER A 290 -10.31 10.68 8.00
C SER A 290 -9.65 10.63 6.63
N TRP A 291 -10.43 10.60 5.54
CA TRP A 291 -9.91 10.69 4.18
C TRP A 291 -9.36 12.08 3.85
N MET A 292 -9.94 13.15 4.40
CA MET A 292 -9.37 14.50 4.34
C MET A 292 -8.00 14.54 5.03
N LEU A 293 -7.87 14.02 6.24
CA LEU A 293 -6.60 13.93 6.96
C LEU A 293 -5.55 13.10 6.20
N TYR A 294 -5.96 11.99 5.57
CA TYR A 294 -5.08 11.22 4.70
C TYR A 294 -4.55 12.08 3.53
N GLU A 295 -5.43 12.79 2.82
CA GLU A 295 -5.03 13.61 1.68
C GLU A 295 -4.14 14.79 2.12
N MET A 296 -4.45 15.44 3.23
CA MET A 296 -3.60 16.49 3.80
C MET A 296 -2.22 15.97 4.22
N ASN A 297 -2.13 14.74 4.78
CA ASN A 297 -0.85 14.08 5.01
C ASN A 297 -0.06 13.93 3.70
N GLU A 298 -0.68 13.36 2.67
CA GLU A 298 0.00 13.08 1.38
C GLU A 298 0.50 14.36 0.70
N LEU A 299 -0.30 15.44 0.72
CA LEU A 299 0.11 16.74 0.19
C LEU A 299 1.28 17.32 0.99
N SER A 300 1.23 17.25 2.33
CA SER A 300 2.29 17.73 3.21
C SER A 300 3.57 16.90 3.08
N HIS A 301 3.44 15.58 2.95
CA HIS A 301 4.56 14.67 2.71
C HIS A 301 5.23 14.98 1.37
N SER A 302 4.44 15.16 0.31
CA SER A 302 4.97 15.54 -1.01
C SER A 302 5.75 16.85 -0.94
N ALA A 303 5.19 17.87 -0.26
CA ALA A 303 5.87 19.14 -0.06
C ALA A 303 7.17 18.99 0.73
N TYR A 304 7.19 18.18 1.78
CA TYR A 304 8.40 17.95 2.58
C TYR A 304 9.44 17.10 1.83
N GLU A 305 9.00 16.09 1.11
CA GLU A 305 9.88 15.30 0.23
C GLU A 305 10.48 16.14 -0.90
N ALA A 306 9.81 17.23 -1.33
CA ALA A 306 10.36 18.17 -2.31
C ALA A 306 11.62 18.89 -1.79
N PHE A 307 11.68 19.24 -0.49
CA PHE A 307 12.89 19.78 0.12
C PHE A 307 14.03 18.75 0.11
N HIS A 308 13.73 17.50 0.46
CA HIS A 308 14.70 16.42 0.37
C HIS A 308 15.18 16.16 -1.07
N PHE A 309 14.26 16.22 -2.04
CA PHE A 309 14.59 16.07 -3.45
C PHE A 309 15.48 17.19 -3.97
N SER A 310 15.24 18.44 -3.53
CA SER A 310 16.08 19.60 -3.91
C SER A 310 17.53 19.42 -3.43
N ILE A 311 17.74 18.83 -2.24
CA ILE A 311 19.05 18.46 -1.74
C ILE A 311 19.70 17.43 -2.68
N LEU A 312 18.99 16.35 -2.99
CA LEU A 312 19.50 15.26 -3.83
C LEU A 312 19.84 15.72 -5.24
N TYR A 313 19.14 16.70 -5.72
CA TYR A 313 19.36 17.21 -7.05
C TYR A 313 20.64 18.06 -7.14
N LYS A 314 20.88 18.92 -6.19
CA LYS A 314 22.11 19.72 -6.13
C LYS A 314 23.36 18.89 -5.92
N LEU A 315 23.25 17.78 -5.21
CA LEU A 315 24.33 16.83 -5.04
C LEU A 315 24.52 16.00 -6.32
N THR A 316 25.71 15.94 -6.85
CA THR A 316 26.08 15.02 -7.94
C THR A 316 26.94 13.89 -7.43
N ASP A 317 27.06 12.81 -8.19
CA ASP A 317 27.84 11.63 -7.79
C ASP A 317 29.34 11.94 -7.63
N ASP A 318 29.83 12.94 -8.39
CA ASP A 318 31.24 13.32 -8.45
C ASP A 318 31.57 14.62 -7.67
N ASN A 319 30.55 15.34 -7.17
CA ASN A 319 30.74 16.63 -6.52
C ASN A 319 29.92 16.74 -5.23
N PRO A 320 30.49 16.26 -4.10
CA PRO A 320 29.88 16.46 -2.79
C PRO A 320 29.92 17.92 -2.39
N LEU A 321 28.90 18.39 -1.69
CA LEU A 321 28.81 19.77 -1.19
C LEU A 321 28.80 19.77 0.34
N SER A 322 29.45 20.76 0.95
CA SER A 322 29.16 21.05 2.35
C SER A 322 27.73 21.58 2.49
N VAL A 323 27.15 21.45 3.69
CA VAL A 323 25.81 21.96 3.95
C VAL A 323 25.71 23.46 3.66
N GLU A 324 26.77 24.23 3.99
CA GLU A 324 26.83 25.67 3.71
C GLU A 324 26.84 25.99 2.21
N GLN A 325 27.60 25.23 1.41
CA GLN A 325 27.64 25.39 -0.03
C GLN A 325 26.30 25.04 -0.66
N LEU A 326 25.73 23.90 -0.28
CA LEU A 326 24.42 23.45 -0.74
C LEU A 326 23.34 24.50 -0.47
N PHE A 327 23.28 25.03 0.75
CA PHE A 327 22.26 26.02 1.12
C PHE A 327 22.45 27.36 0.42
N ARG A 328 23.70 27.77 0.18
CA ARG A 328 23.99 28.99 -0.59
C ARG A 328 23.45 28.86 -2.03
N GLU A 329 23.71 27.74 -2.70
CA GLU A 329 23.23 27.52 -4.06
C GLU A 329 21.71 27.43 -4.14
N LEU A 330 21.07 26.71 -3.21
CA LEU A 330 19.59 26.63 -3.15
C LEU A 330 18.97 27.99 -2.83
N LYS A 331 19.63 28.82 -2.01
CA LYS A 331 19.19 30.17 -1.66
C LYS A 331 19.14 31.08 -2.88
N GLU A 332 20.19 31.08 -3.68
CA GLU A 332 20.28 31.91 -4.89
C GLU A 332 19.09 31.62 -5.83
N GLU A 333 18.79 30.34 -6.09
CA GLU A 333 17.64 29.95 -6.91
C GLU A 333 16.29 30.28 -6.27
N TYR A 334 16.16 30.07 -4.96
CA TYR A 334 14.93 30.42 -4.24
C TYR A 334 14.65 31.92 -4.28
N GLU A 335 15.65 32.79 -4.02
CA GLU A 335 15.50 34.25 -4.03
C GLU A 335 15.18 34.76 -5.44
N GLU A 336 15.75 34.18 -6.49
CA GLU A 336 15.43 34.50 -7.87
C GLU A 336 13.94 34.26 -8.16
N TYR A 337 13.43 33.07 -7.84
CA TYR A 337 12.05 32.71 -8.09
C TYR A 337 11.08 33.43 -7.16
N SER A 338 11.35 33.48 -5.85
CA SER A 338 10.45 34.04 -4.85
C SER A 338 10.21 35.55 -5.05
N SER A 339 11.16 36.26 -5.67
CA SER A 339 11.01 37.71 -5.99
C SER A 339 9.88 37.97 -6.99
N THR A 340 9.50 37.01 -7.79
CA THR A 340 8.43 37.08 -8.80
C THR A 340 7.19 36.28 -8.43
N PHE A 341 7.28 35.46 -7.41
CA PHE A 341 6.19 34.59 -6.96
C PHE A 341 5.09 35.41 -6.27
N ILE A 342 3.90 35.35 -6.82
CA ILE A 342 2.71 35.92 -6.21
C ILE A 342 1.85 34.77 -5.72
N PRO A 343 1.65 34.57 -4.40
CA PRO A 343 0.73 33.57 -3.90
C PRO A 343 -0.65 33.87 -4.47
N SER A 344 -1.12 33.04 -5.40
CA SER A 344 -2.52 33.08 -5.81
C SER A 344 -3.37 32.55 -4.65
N GLU A 345 -4.63 32.99 -4.54
CA GLU A 345 -5.55 32.43 -3.56
C GLU A 345 -5.56 30.89 -3.67
N TRP A 346 -5.01 30.26 -2.70
CA TRP A 346 -4.99 28.85 -2.27
C TRP A 346 -5.51 27.80 -3.25
N ASP A 347 -4.87 27.58 -4.40
CA ASP A 347 -5.02 26.34 -5.12
C ASP A 347 -3.91 25.36 -4.71
N ILE A 348 -4.11 24.68 -3.56
CA ILE A 348 -3.17 23.67 -3.04
C ILE A 348 -2.93 22.56 -4.06
N TYR A 349 -3.89 22.25 -4.92
CA TYR A 349 -3.74 21.25 -5.96
C TYR A 349 -2.94 21.73 -7.15
N GLN A 350 -3.05 23.01 -7.51
CA GLN A 350 -2.19 23.59 -8.53
C GLN A 350 -0.72 23.58 -8.08
N LEU A 351 -0.44 23.96 -6.83
CA LEU A 351 0.90 23.89 -6.25
C LEU A 351 1.44 22.46 -6.24
N TYR A 352 0.60 21.48 -5.87
CA TYR A 352 0.97 20.07 -5.90
C TYR A 352 1.24 19.55 -7.33
N GLU A 353 0.42 19.92 -8.32
CA GLU A 353 0.61 19.53 -9.72
C GLU A 353 1.88 20.14 -10.31
N ASN A 354 2.20 21.37 -9.94
CA ASN A 354 3.45 22.04 -10.35
C ASN A 354 4.68 21.26 -9.85
N GLN A 355 4.69 20.80 -8.59
CA GLN A 355 5.78 19.96 -8.07
C GLN A 355 6.00 18.71 -8.92
N ALA A 356 4.92 18.00 -9.28
CA ALA A 356 5.01 16.79 -10.08
C ALA A 356 5.58 17.05 -11.50
N ASN A 357 5.42 18.25 -12.03
CA ASN A 357 6.01 18.66 -13.31
C ASN A 357 7.50 18.98 -13.16
N ILE A 358 7.90 19.68 -12.09
CA ILE A 358 9.31 20.01 -11.84
C ILE A 358 10.18 18.75 -11.69
N TYR A 359 9.67 17.69 -11.03
CA TYR A 359 10.39 16.41 -10.92
C TYR A 359 10.72 15.77 -12.27
N LYS A 360 9.92 16.06 -13.31
CA LYS A 360 10.12 15.52 -14.66
C LYS A 360 11.10 16.35 -15.50
N ASP A 361 11.07 17.66 -15.32
CA ASP A 361 11.76 18.60 -16.20
C ASP A 361 13.11 19.09 -15.65
N ASP A 362 13.47 18.69 -14.43
CA ASP A 362 14.80 18.86 -13.81
C ASP A 362 15.37 20.29 -13.67
N GLU A 363 14.59 21.39 -13.79
CA GLU A 363 15.21 22.70 -14.03
C GLU A 363 14.87 23.86 -13.09
N ASN A 364 13.97 23.71 -12.08
CA ASN A 364 13.66 24.88 -11.24
C ASN A 364 13.44 24.55 -9.75
N TYR A 365 14.52 24.53 -8.98
CA TYR A 365 14.48 24.21 -7.54
C TYR A 365 14.06 25.38 -6.68
N GLY A 366 14.30 26.60 -7.13
CA GLY A 366 13.76 27.78 -6.50
C GLY A 366 12.23 27.76 -6.50
N MET A 367 11.64 27.43 -7.64
CA MET A 367 10.19 27.19 -7.77
C MET A 367 9.73 26.05 -6.86
N LEU A 368 10.41 24.91 -6.90
CA LEU A 368 10.05 23.73 -6.11
C LEU A 368 10.01 24.04 -4.61
N LEU A 369 11.02 24.71 -4.07
CA LEU A 369 11.09 25.10 -2.66
C LEU A 369 10.01 26.13 -2.29
N CYS A 370 9.84 27.17 -3.11
CA CYS A 370 8.89 28.25 -2.86
C CYS A 370 7.43 27.74 -2.87
N GLU A 371 7.05 26.95 -3.88
CA GLU A 371 5.69 26.43 -4.01
C GLU A 371 5.41 25.30 -3.00
N SER A 372 6.42 24.49 -2.64
CA SER A 372 6.27 23.49 -1.59
C SER A 372 6.06 24.11 -0.22
N LEU A 373 6.79 25.17 0.11
CA LEU A 373 6.56 25.92 1.34
C LEU A 373 5.16 26.57 1.34
N GLN A 374 4.73 27.13 0.21
CA GLN A 374 3.40 27.70 0.07
C GLN A 374 2.29 26.64 0.24
N LEU A 375 2.48 25.45 -0.31
CA LEU A 375 1.58 24.31 -0.11
C LEU A 375 1.48 23.92 1.37
N MET A 376 2.61 23.82 2.07
CA MET A 376 2.61 23.54 3.52
C MET A 376 1.86 24.61 4.31
N ILE A 377 2.09 25.89 4.00
CA ILE A 377 1.39 27.01 4.65
C ILE A 377 -0.12 26.90 4.45
N GLY A 378 -0.57 26.59 3.21
CA GLY A 378 -1.99 26.44 2.92
C GLY A 378 -2.66 25.32 3.68
N ILE A 379 -2.01 24.18 3.77
CA ILE A 379 -2.53 23.04 4.54
C ILE A 379 -2.55 23.39 6.05
N GLN A 380 -1.51 24.07 6.55
CA GLN A 380 -1.46 24.48 7.96
C GLN A 380 -2.57 25.47 8.32
N GLU A 381 -2.94 26.37 7.42
CA GLU A 381 -4.08 27.28 7.65
C GLU A 381 -5.42 26.56 7.72
N ILE A 382 -5.61 25.50 6.90
CA ILE A 382 -6.76 24.60 7.02
C ILE A 382 -6.75 23.90 8.39
N CYS A 383 -5.59 23.36 8.80
CA CYS A 383 -5.43 22.74 10.11
C CYS A 383 -5.76 23.71 11.24
N ASP A 384 -5.33 24.95 11.15
CA ASP A 384 -5.57 25.98 12.19
C ASP A 384 -7.04 26.40 12.24
N LYS A 385 -7.67 26.56 11.07
CA LYS A 385 -9.09 26.96 10.98
C LYS A 385 -10.02 25.90 11.59
N TYR A 386 -9.72 24.62 11.38
CA TYR A 386 -10.56 23.51 11.78
C TYR A 386 -9.93 22.63 12.87
N ARG A 387 -8.99 23.18 13.64
CA ARG A 387 -8.14 22.45 14.59
C ARG A 387 -8.90 21.51 15.51
N ASP A 388 -9.97 21.98 16.15
CA ASP A 388 -10.72 21.20 17.14
C ASP A 388 -11.38 19.98 16.50
N ILE A 389 -12.00 20.16 15.33
CA ILE A 389 -12.70 19.09 14.59
C ILE A 389 -11.69 18.06 14.09
N LEU A 390 -10.59 18.50 13.49
CA LEU A 390 -9.56 17.63 12.96
C LEU A 390 -8.81 16.88 14.07
N THR A 391 -8.56 17.54 15.20
CA THR A 391 -7.94 16.92 16.38
C THR A 391 -8.85 15.85 16.98
N ASP A 392 -10.15 16.11 17.12
CA ASP A 392 -11.11 15.10 17.59
C ASP A 392 -11.16 13.87 16.66
N ALA A 393 -11.25 14.10 15.34
CA ALA A 393 -11.23 13.02 14.36
C ALA A 393 -9.92 12.19 14.43
N ALA A 394 -8.78 12.86 14.56
CA ALA A 394 -7.47 12.23 14.70
C ALA A 394 -7.33 11.44 16.02
N GLN A 395 -7.87 11.94 17.11
CA GLN A 395 -7.87 11.24 18.41
C GLN A 395 -8.68 9.96 18.37
N LYS A 396 -9.89 10.02 17.82
CA LYS A 396 -10.75 8.85 17.62
C LYS A 396 -10.13 7.80 16.71
N GLY A 397 -9.40 8.24 15.68
CA GLY A 397 -8.60 7.38 14.80
C GLY A 397 -7.28 6.90 15.41
N GLY A 398 -6.75 7.59 16.43
CA GLY A 398 -5.42 7.31 16.99
C GLY A 398 -4.26 7.73 16.08
N TYR A 399 -4.49 8.67 15.14
CA TYR A 399 -3.55 9.05 14.08
C TYR A 399 -2.43 9.98 14.55
N GLN A 400 -2.70 10.84 15.54
CA GLN A 400 -1.76 11.86 16.04
C GLN A 400 -0.48 11.29 16.71
N ARG A 401 -0.40 10.00 16.94
CA ARG A 401 0.77 9.37 17.59
C ARG A 401 1.96 9.17 16.67
N HIS A 402 1.81 9.50 15.40
CA HIS A 402 2.83 9.26 14.38
C HIS A 402 3.54 10.56 13.99
N PRO A 403 4.90 10.59 13.97
CA PRO A 403 5.67 11.81 13.73
C PRO A 403 5.37 12.53 12.42
N GLY A 404 4.94 11.79 11.39
CA GLY A 404 4.56 12.35 10.09
C GLY A 404 3.11 12.81 9.98
N PHE A 405 2.34 12.81 11.07
CA PHE A 405 0.95 13.25 11.04
C PHE A 405 0.85 14.75 10.76
N VAL A 406 0.01 15.15 9.82
CA VAL A 406 0.01 16.48 9.20
C VAL A 406 0.02 17.62 10.21
N ILE A 407 -0.82 17.59 11.24
CA ILE A 407 -0.92 18.69 12.23
C ILE A 407 0.40 18.84 13.00
N GLU A 408 0.99 17.72 13.44
CA GLU A 408 2.23 17.72 14.20
C GLU A 408 3.44 18.04 13.30
N LEU A 409 3.46 17.47 12.10
CA LEU A 409 4.52 17.69 11.12
C LEU A 409 4.61 19.16 10.72
N LEU A 410 3.51 19.74 10.30
CA LEU A 410 3.50 21.13 9.83
C LEU A 410 3.76 22.12 10.97
N HIS A 411 3.25 21.86 12.19
CA HIS A 411 3.59 22.69 13.34
C HIS A 411 5.10 22.66 13.65
N ARG A 412 5.75 21.50 13.54
CA ARG A 412 7.20 21.37 13.67
C ARG A 412 7.97 22.15 12.60
N LEU A 413 7.56 21.98 11.33
CA LEU A 413 8.26 22.57 10.19
C LEU A 413 8.04 24.07 10.03
N LEU A 414 6.84 24.57 10.28
CA LEU A 414 6.46 25.97 10.05
C LEU A 414 6.55 26.82 11.32
N GLY A 415 6.43 26.22 12.52
CA GLY A 415 6.38 26.93 13.79
C GLY A 415 5.04 27.61 14.03
N GLU A 416 5.06 28.80 14.65
CA GLU A 416 3.88 29.58 15.02
C GLU A 416 3.60 30.68 13.99
N LYS A 417 2.35 31.15 13.95
CA LYS A 417 1.94 32.30 13.10
C LYS A 417 2.69 33.57 13.45
N PRO A 418 2.96 34.48 12.48
CA PRO A 418 2.56 34.37 11.08
C PRO A 418 3.48 33.43 10.29
N TYR A 419 2.88 32.60 9.41
CA TYR A 419 3.67 31.75 8.50
C TYR A 419 4.19 32.60 7.35
N VAL A 420 5.50 32.50 7.09
CA VAL A 420 6.17 33.32 6.09
C VAL A 420 6.87 32.44 5.08
N ASN A 421 6.62 32.70 3.81
CA ASN A 421 7.35 32.08 2.72
C ASN A 421 8.64 32.86 2.48
N ASP A 422 9.67 32.56 3.26
CA ASP A 422 10.99 33.17 3.21
C ASP A 422 12.12 32.17 3.31
N TRP A 423 13.34 32.60 2.99
CA TRP A 423 14.51 31.73 3.03
C TRP A 423 14.81 31.16 4.43
N SER A 424 14.57 31.91 5.46
CA SER A 424 14.83 31.46 6.84
C SER A 424 13.99 30.24 7.20
N THR A 425 12.74 30.20 6.74
CA THR A 425 11.85 29.03 6.90
C THR A 425 12.31 27.89 6.01
N VAL A 426 12.66 28.15 4.75
CA VAL A 426 13.22 27.14 3.81
C VAL A 426 14.48 26.48 4.39
N GLU A 427 15.42 27.29 4.87
CA GLU A 427 16.68 26.82 5.44
C GLU A 427 16.46 25.88 6.61
N ARG A 428 15.56 26.22 7.53
CA ARG A 428 15.20 25.39 8.67
C ARG A 428 14.60 24.04 8.23
N ILE A 429 13.67 24.05 7.25
CA ILE A 429 13.07 22.83 6.73
C ILE A 429 14.10 21.94 6.03
N LEU A 430 15.06 22.54 5.31
CA LEU A 430 16.17 21.80 4.70
C LEU A 430 17.04 21.11 5.76
N TYR A 431 17.36 21.78 6.88
CA TYR A 431 18.06 21.15 8.01
C TYR A 431 17.26 20.00 8.60
N ASP A 432 15.97 20.16 8.80
CA ASP A 432 15.10 19.10 9.29
C ASP A 432 15.06 17.92 8.32
N ALA A 433 14.99 18.17 7.02
CA ALA A 433 15.01 17.12 5.99
C ALA A 433 16.33 16.31 5.99
N ILE A 434 17.48 16.99 6.19
CA ILE A 434 18.77 16.32 6.33
C ILE A 434 18.79 15.42 7.58
N ASN A 435 18.38 15.97 8.72
CA ASN A 435 18.38 15.24 9.99
C ASN A 435 17.42 14.03 9.98
N ASP A 436 16.19 14.23 9.49
CA ASP A 436 15.18 13.17 9.39
C ASP A 436 15.65 12.06 8.46
N HIS A 437 16.24 12.40 7.30
CA HIS A 437 16.78 11.40 6.37
C HIS A 437 17.91 10.59 6.98
N LEU A 438 18.91 11.24 7.55
CA LEU A 438 20.05 10.55 8.15
C LEU A 438 19.60 9.65 9.30
N SER A 439 18.77 10.16 10.21
CA SER A 439 18.24 9.40 11.34
C SER A 439 17.43 8.18 10.90
N SER A 440 16.52 8.37 9.93
CA SER A 440 15.71 7.29 9.36
C SER A 440 16.55 6.23 8.67
N SER A 441 17.55 6.66 7.89
CA SER A 441 18.40 5.75 7.13
C SER A 441 19.32 4.91 8.03
N TYR A 442 19.88 5.50 9.08
CA TYR A 442 20.67 4.78 10.08
C TYR A 442 19.80 3.74 10.80
N ALA A 443 18.63 4.13 11.30
CA ALA A 443 17.71 3.21 11.97
C ALA A 443 17.30 2.02 11.09
N LYS A 444 17.00 2.25 9.81
CA LYS A 444 16.65 1.19 8.85
C LYS A 444 17.85 0.28 8.53
N SER A 445 19.06 0.82 8.48
CA SER A 445 20.27 0.04 8.24
C SER A 445 20.56 -0.91 9.41
N ASP A 446 20.39 -0.46 10.66
CA ASP A 446 20.54 -1.27 11.86
C ASP A 446 19.54 -2.44 11.93
N LEU A 447 18.34 -2.25 11.39
CA LEU A 447 17.33 -3.32 11.27
C LEU A 447 17.64 -4.33 10.15
N GLY A 448 18.80 -4.25 9.52
CA GLY A 448 19.24 -5.22 8.51
C GLY A 448 18.59 -5.04 7.13
N GLN A 449 17.98 -3.90 6.87
CA GLN A 449 17.37 -3.60 5.56
C GLN A 449 18.42 -3.29 4.47
N GLY A 450 19.71 -3.22 4.82
CA GLY A 450 20.79 -2.82 3.93
C GLY A 450 21.00 -1.31 3.94
N LEU A 451 21.87 -0.81 3.05
CA LEU A 451 22.14 0.62 2.93
C LEU A 451 20.97 1.30 2.20
N VAL A 452 20.17 2.07 2.93
CA VAL A 452 18.98 2.75 2.41
C VAL A 452 19.16 4.27 2.27
N HIS A 453 20.39 4.76 2.49
CA HIS A 453 20.71 6.19 2.38
C HIS A 453 20.58 6.70 0.93
N ASN A 454 20.02 7.89 0.78
CA ASN A 454 20.03 8.62 -0.48
C ASN A 454 21.27 9.48 -0.62
N TYR A 455 21.76 10.00 0.50
CA TYR A 455 23.08 10.62 0.68
C TYR A 455 23.63 10.26 2.06
N MET A 456 24.90 10.45 2.24
CA MET A 456 25.59 10.31 3.53
C MET A 456 26.43 11.55 3.81
N LEU A 457 26.63 11.83 5.10
CA LEU A 457 27.50 12.89 5.57
C LEU A 457 28.86 12.29 5.93
N ASP A 458 29.90 12.74 5.25
CA ASP A 458 31.29 12.33 5.50
C ASP A 458 32.22 13.53 5.47
N GLU A 459 33.06 13.70 6.49
CA GLU A 459 34.00 14.83 6.65
C GLU A 459 33.36 16.24 6.45
N GLY A 460 32.07 16.38 6.77
CA GLY A 460 31.33 17.64 6.62
C GLY A 460 30.73 17.85 5.23
N PHE A 461 30.87 16.89 4.33
CA PHE A 461 30.31 16.92 2.99
C PHE A 461 29.16 15.89 2.84
N LEU A 462 28.13 16.30 2.10
CA LEU A 462 27.04 15.42 1.70
C LEU A 462 27.38 14.75 0.37
N TRP A 463 27.35 13.42 0.35
CA TRP A 463 27.63 12.58 -0.81
C TRP A 463 26.34 11.91 -1.28
N ARG A 464 25.91 12.19 -2.52
CA ARG A 464 24.74 11.52 -3.10
C ARG A 464 25.05 10.05 -3.39
N LEU A 465 24.16 9.17 -2.97
CA LEU A 465 24.22 7.74 -3.27
C LEU A 465 23.12 7.33 -4.23
N ARG A 466 21.98 8.07 -4.22
CA ARG A 466 20.79 7.77 -5.00
C ARG A 466 19.93 9.03 -5.14
N LYS A 467 19.11 9.07 -6.20
CA LYS A 467 18.15 10.15 -6.45
C LYS A 467 16.75 9.53 -6.70
N PRO A 468 16.03 9.07 -5.67
CA PRO A 468 14.65 8.63 -5.83
C PRO A 468 13.73 9.85 -5.97
N GLU A 469 12.68 9.69 -6.77
CA GLU A 469 11.59 10.68 -6.82
C GLU A 469 10.65 10.50 -5.63
N PRO A 470 9.98 11.59 -5.18
CA PRO A 470 8.91 11.53 -4.21
C PRO A 470 7.77 10.62 -4.68
N VAL A 471 7.22 9.82 -3.78
CA VAL A 471 6.16 8.87 -4.10
C VAL A 471 5.07 8.91 -3.04
N ARG A 472 3.84 9.18 -3.46
CA ARG A 472 2.65 9.06 -2.60
C ARG A 472 2.44 7.62 -2.13
N THR A 473 1.89 7.46 -0.94
CA THR A 473 1.42 6.15 -0.48
C THR A 473 0.20 5.70 -1.29
N SER A 474 -0.03 4.39 -1.34
CA SER A 474 -1.20 3.84 -2.01
C SER A 474 -2.32 3.60 -0.97
N PRO A 475 -3.45 4.32 -1.04
CA PRO A 475 -4.53 4.23 -0.05
C PRO A 475 -5.37 2.96 -0.16
N ARG A 476 -4.99 2.00 -1.01
CA ARG A 476 -5.71 0.75 -1.29
C ARG A 476 -7.12 0.92 -1.88
N LEU A 477 -7.54 2.15 -2.18
CA LEU A 477 -8.87 2.42 -2.76
C LEU A 477 -9.07 1.77 -4.12
N GLN A 478 -7.98 1.60 -4.89
CA GLN A 478 -8.03 0.86 -6.15
C GLN A 478 -8.39 -0.63 -5.93
N ASN A 479 -7.90 -1.21 -4.82
CA ASN A 479 -8.23 -2.58 -4.45
C ASN A 479 -9.69 -2.70 -3.93
N VAL A 480 -10.14 -1.68 -3.19
CA VAL A 480 -11.57 -1.58 -2.81
C VAL A 480 -12.45 -1.52 -4.05
N LEU A 481 -12.11 -0.68 -5.03
CA LEU A 481 -12.81 -0.60 -6.31
C LEU A 481 -12.88 -1.94 -7.03
N GLN A 482 -11.77 -2.71 -7.03
CA GLN A 482 -11.78 -4.04 -7.63
C GLN A 482 -12.69 -4.99 -6.85
N TYR A 483 -12.68 -4.99 -5.52
CA TYR A 483 -13.57 -5.80 -4.70
C TYR A 483 -15.03 -5.51 -4.97
N ILE A 484 -15.44 -4.23 -4.98
CA ILE A 484 -16.84 -3.85 -5.24
C ILE A 484 -17.28 -4.09 -6.69
N ARG A 485 -16.33 -4.19 -7.63
CA ARG A 485 -16.58 -4.63 -8.99
C ARG A 485 -16.76 -6.15 -9.07
N ASP A 486 -15.91 -6.91 -8.37
CA ASP A 486 -16.01 -8.38 -8.34
C ASP A 486 -17.38 -8.86 -7.82
N ILE A 487 -18.02 -8.09 -6.92
CA ILE A 487 -19.32 -8.41 -6.32
C ILE A 487 -20.49 -7.62 -6.90
N ASP A 488 -20.31 -7.07 -8.08
CA ASP A 488 -21.34 -6.36 -8.85
C ASP A 488 -22.00 -5.17 -8.13
N LEU A 489 -21.27 -4.42 -7.29
CA LEU A 489 -21.75 -3.13 -6.77
C LEU A 489 -21.48 -1.99 -7.74
N VAL A 490 -20.40 -2.11 -8.53
CA VAL A 490 -19.96 -1.15 -9.53
C VAL A 490 -19.57 -1.88 -10.81
N LYS A 491 -19.94 -1.34 -11.95
CA LYS A 491 -19.43 -1.78 -13.25
C LYS A 491 -18.61 -0.69 -13.91
N LYS A 492 -17.71 -1.09 -14.81
CA LYS A 492 -16.99 -0.18 -15.69
C LYS A 492 -17.68 -0.17 -17.05
N GLU A 493 -18.14 0.99 -17.50
CA GLU A 493 -18.63 1.23 -18.86
C GLU A 493 -17.74 2.26 -19.52
N GLU A 494 -17.09 1.88 -20.61
CA GLU A 494 -16.07 2.69 -21.29
C GLU A 494 -15.00 3.19 -20.30
N GLU A 495 -14.90 4.50 -20.08
CA GLU A 495 -13.96 5.13 -19.16
C GLU A 495 -14.62 5.61 -17.85
N ARG A 496 -15.79 5.10 -17.48
CA ARG A 496 -16.54 5.51 -16.29
C ARG A 496 -16.91 4.33 -15.39
N TYR A 497 -17.03 4.63 -14.10
CA TYR A 497 -17.64 3.74 -13.14
C TYR A 497 -19.12 4.08 -12.97
N ILE A 498 -19.97 3.04 -12.88
CA ILE A 498 -21.43 3.17 -12.71
C ILE A 498 -21.86 2.26 -11.56
N VAL A 499 -22.65 2.80 -10.64
CA VAL A 499 -23.28 2.03 -9.56
C VAL A 499 -24.36 1.13 -10.14
N THR A 500 -24.35 -0.17 -9.81
CA THR A 500 -25.35 -1.15 -10.22
C THR A 500 -26.59 -1.09 -9.32
N GLU A 501 -27.65 -1.83 -9.66
CA GLU A 501 -28.79 -2.02 -8.78
C GLU A 501 -28.39 -2.61 -7.42
N SER A 502 -27.45 -3.56 -7.42
CA SER A 502 -26.89 -4.16 -6.22
C SER A 502 -26.13 -3.12 -5.37
N GLY A 503 -25.39 -2.20 -6.03
CA GLY A 503 -24.71 -1.09 -5.37
C GLY A 503 -25.68 -0.09 -4.73
N TYR A 504 -26.80 0.21 -5.37
CA TYR A 504 -27.83 1.04 -4.75
C TYR A 504 -28.42 0.40 -3.50
N LYS A 505 -28.74 -0.91 -3.54
CA LYS A 505 -29.22 -1.65 -2.37
C LYS A 505 -28.19 -1.65 -1.22
N PHE A 506 -26.89 -1.75 -1.54
CA PHE A 506 -25.81 -1.70 -0.55
C PHE A 506 -25.70 -0.32 0.14
N LEU A 507 -26.02 0.76 -0.56
CA LEU A 507 -26.05 2.10 0.04
C LEU A 507 -27.16 2.27 1.10
N GLU A 508 -28.25 1.50 0.99
CA GLU A 508 -29.40 1.55 1.90
C GLU A 508 -29.17 0.73 3.20
N LEU A 509 -28.18 -0.19 3.21
CA LEU A 509 -27.78 -0.93 4.42
C LEU A 509 -27.15 0.00 5.48
#